data_1c2aa9aeb45fc5e402df73a94e461a34
#
_entry.id   1c2aa9aeb45fc5e402df73a94e461a34
#
_cell.length_a   1.000
_cell.length_b   1.000
_cell.length_c   1.000
_cell.angle_alpha   90.00
_cell.angle_beta   90.00
_cell.angle_gamma   90.00
#
_symmetry.space_group_name_H-M   'P 1'
#
loop_
_entity.id
_entity.type
_entity.pdbx_description
1 polymer ?
#
loop_
_entity_poly.entity_id
_entity_poly.type
_entity_poly.pdbx_seq_one_letter_code
_entity_poly.pdbx_strand_id
1 'polypeptide(L)'
;MQYAPCLTELRDDWFPHATDAGLARLVQLLESGSPLLIHGAFTRALPMGCLATHLAWHHPLTADLSQEAGIAWLSRVAGLNPATSLVIRAWDCGGQHDWELRTTILAACRDELDRRRGDMRSSEQTTVELAAV
;
A
#
# COMPACT_ATOMS: atom_id res chain seq x y z
N MET A 1 1.85 -14.92 -15.01
CA MET A 1 1.60 -14.59 -13.60
C MET A 1 0.15 -14.15 -13.44
N GLN A 2 -0.58 -14.78 -12.53
CA GLN A 2 -2.01 -14.55 -12.33
C GLN A 2 -2.33 -13.10 -11.90
N TYR A 3 -1.47 -12.49 -11.09
CA TYR A 3 -1.70 -11.16 -10.54
C TYR A 3 -0.88 -10.06 -11.21
N ALA A 4 -0.39 -10.26 -12.42
CA ALA A 4 0.36 -9.24 -13.15
C ALA A 4 -0.42 -7.92 -13.31
N PRO A 5 -1.74 -7.93 -13.64
CA PRO A 5 -2.51 -6.69 -13.70
C PRO A 5 -2.62 -5.97 -12.36
N CYS A 6 -2.68 -6.71 -11.24
CA CYS A 6 -2.67 -6.12 -9.90
C CYS A 6 -1.33 -5.44 -9.60
N LEU A 7 -0.22 -6.06 -9.99
CA LEU A 7 1.12 -5.45 -9.83
C LEU A 7 1.23 -4.14 -10.61
N THR A 8 0.71 -4.08 -11.81
CA THR A 8 0.70 -2.86 -12.62
C THR A 8 -0.09 -1.76 -11.91
N GLU A 9 -1.28 -2.07 -11.41
CA GLU A 9 -2.08 -1.10 -10.66
C GLU A 9 -1.35 -0.61 -9.39
N LEU A 10 -0.74 -1.51 -8.63
CA LEU A 10 0.03 -1.15 -7.44
C LEU A 10 1.15 -0.17 -7.78
N ARG A 11 1.94 -0.46 -8.79
CA ARG A 11 3.09 0.35 -9.18
C ARG A 11 2.70 1.69 -9.77
N ASP A 12 1.65 1.72 -10.61
CA ASP A 12 1.26 2.92 -11.36
C ASP A 12 0.33 3.83 -10.55
N ASP A 13 -0.57 3.26 -9.74
CA ASP A 13 -1.66 4.00 -9.13
C ASP A 13 -1.63 4.02 -7.60
N TRP A 14 -1.09 3.00 -6.95
CA TRP A 14 -1.05 2.94 -5.48
C TRP A 14 0.25 3.53 -4.92
N PHE A 15 1.39 3.01 -5.35
CA PHE A 15 2.68 3.36 -4.75
C PHE A 15 3.04 4.84 -4.90
N PRO A 16 2.76 5.52 -6.04
CA PRO A 16 3.06 6.95 -6.13
C PRO A 16 2.34 7.81 -5.09
N HIS A 17 1.24 7.31 -4.53
CA HIS A 17 0.40 8.03 -3.57
C HIS A 17 0.46 7.47 -2.15
N ALA A 18 1.17 6.37 -1.93
CA ALA A 18 1.33 5.76 -0.61
C ALA A 18 2.55 6.34 0.10
N THR A 19 2.42 6.59 1.41
CA THR A 19 3.53 7.04 2.24
C THR A 19 4.44 5.87 2.61
N ASP A 20 5.69 6.16 2.96
CA ASP A 20 6.62 5.16 3.47
C ASP A 20 6.06 4.44 4.70
N ALA A 21 5.47 5.20 5.61
CA ALA A 21 4.86 4.64 6.83
C ALA A 21 3.71 3.70 6.51
N GLY A 22 2.86 4.06 5.54
CA GLY A 22 1.75 3.21 5.11
C GLY A 22 2.22 1.91 4.49
N LEU A 23 3.20 1.97 3.61
CA LEU A 23 3.79 0.78 2.99
C LEU A 23 4.48 -0.12 4.02
N ALA A 24 5.24 0.48 4.95
CA ALA A 24 5.88 -0.28 6.03
C ALA A 24 4.86 -0.99 6.91
N ARG A 25 3.73 -0.34 7.18
CA ARG A 25 2.63 -0.94 7.94
C ARG A 25 2.03 -2.14 7.19
N LEU A 26 1.79 -2.02 5.88
CA LEU A 26 1.29 -3.13 5.08
C LEU A 26 2.26 -4.32 5.09
N VAL A 27 3.55 -4.05 4.94
CA VAL A 27 4.58 -5.12 5.02
C VAL A 27 4.47 -5.85 6.36
N GLN A 28 4.40 -5.12 7.46
CA GLN A 28 4.28 -5.69 8.79
C GLN A 28 3.03 -6.57 8.94
N LEU A 29 1.89 -6.07 8.50
CA LEU A 29 0.61 -6.79 8.60
C LEU A 29 0.58 -8.03 7.71
N LEU A 30 1.11 -7.93 6.49
CA LEU A 30 1.17 -9.05 5.55
C LEU A 30 2.15 -10.14 6.02
N GLU A 31 3.32 -9.74 6.53
CA GLU A 31 4.29 -10.71 7.06
C GLU A 31 3.75 -11.52 8.22
N SER A 32 3.08 -10.85 9.15
CA SER A 32 2.59 -11.49 10.38
C SER A 32 1.25 -12.19 10.19
N GLY A 33 0.57 -12.00 9.05
CA GLY A 33 -0.78 -12.52 8.86
C GLY A 33 -1.77 -11.92 9.85
N SER A 34 -1.62 -10.62 10.14
CA SER A 34 -2.38 -9.95 11.19
C SER A 34 -3.88 -9.94 10.93
N PRO A 35 -4.72 -10.22 11.96
CA PRO A 35 -6.18 -10.10 11.84
C PRO A 35 -6.66 -8.66 11.68
N LEU A 36 -5.80 -7.67 11.86
CA LEU A 36 -6.11 -6.26 11.60
C LEU A 36 -6.19 -5.94 10.11
N LEU A 37 -5.65 -6.80 9.25
CA LEU A 37 -5.74 -6.67 7.80
C LEU A 37 -6.86 -7.58 7.30
N ILE A 38 -7.98 -6.99 6.92
CA ILE A 38 -9.20 -7.70 6.53
C ILE A 38 -9.46 -7.61 5.02
N HIS A 39 -10.41 -8.41 4.55
CA HIS A 39 -10.90 -8.38 3.16
C HIS A 39 -12.43 -8.49 3.15
N GLY A 40 -13.04 -8.19 2.00
CA GLY A 40 -14.49 -8.21 1.84
C GLY A 40 -15.20 -6.98 2.40
N ALA A 41 -14.49 -6.09 3.06
CA ALA A 41 -14.97 -4.79 3.54
C ALA A 41 -13.78 -3.84 3.68
N PHE A 42 -14.02 -2.55 3.56
CA PHE A 42 -12.95 -1.56 3.77
C PHE A 42 -12.58 -1.46 5.24
N THR A 43 -13.58 -1.47 6.11
CA THR A 43 -13.39 -1.35 7.55
C THR A 43 -14.41 -2.22 8.28
N ARG A 44 -14.01 -2.72 9.44
CA ARG A 44 -14.92 -3.30 10.43
C ARG A 44 -14.69 -2.55 11.75
N ALA A 45 -14.67 -3.24 12.87
CA ALA A 45 -14.28 -2.61 14.13
C ALA A 45 -12.83 -2.09 14.03
N LEU A 46 -12.63 -0.80 14.30
CA LEU A 46 -11.28 -0.20 14.25
C LEU A 46 -10.35 -0.91 15.27
N PRO A 47 -9.09 -1.16 14.96
CA PRO A 47 -8.32 -0.75 13.79
C PRO A 47 -8.26 -1.76 12.65
N MET A 48 -9.32 -2.55 12.43
CA MET A 48 -9.39 -3.53 11.34
C MET A 48 -9.74 -2.83 10.04
N GLY A 49 -8.94 -3.02 9.00
CA GLY A 49 -9.13 -2.41 7.69
C GLY A 49 -8.50 -3.20 6.57
N CYS A 50 -8.91 -2.93 5.33
CA CYS A 50 -8.31 -3.52 4.14
C CYS A 50 -6.99 -2.84 3.77
N LEU A 51 -6.36 -3.29 2.68
CA LEU A 51 -5.10 -2.71 2.19
C LEU A 51 -5.17 -1.19 2.05
N ALA A 52 -6.19 -0.69 1.36
CA ALA A 52 -6.35 0.74 1.12
C ALA A 52 -6.59 1.52 2.40
N THR A 53 -7.34 0.97 3.33
CA THR A 53 -7.65 1.62 4.60
C THR A 53 -6.40 1.81 5.45
N HIS A 54 -5.53 0.80 5.53
CA HIS A 54 -4.27 0.94 6.25
C HIS A 54 -3.35 1.98 5.62
N LEU A 55 -3.31 2.07 4.29
CA LEU A 55 -2.57 3.14 3.62
C LEU A 55 -3.16 4.51 3.92
N ALA A 56 -4.49 4.61 3.90
CA ALA A 56 -5.21 5.85 4.15
C ALA A 56 -4.94 6.41 5.54
N TRP A 57 -4.92 5.58 6.57
CA TRP A 57 -4.67 6.02 7.94
C TRP A 57 -3.26 6.57 8.16
N HIS A 58 -2.34 6.28 7.26
CA HIS A 58 -0.97 6.82 7.28
C HIS A 58 -0.74 7.92 6.25
N HIS A 59 -1.81 8.40 5.61
CA HIS A 59 -1.70 9.45 4.60
C HIS A 59 -2.25 10.78 5.16
N PRO A 60 -1.55 11.91 4.98
CA PRO A 60 -1.96 13.18 5.59
C PRO A 60 -3.34 13.68 5.18
N LEU A 61 -3.81 13.33 3.99
CA LEU A 61 -5.12 13.78 3.49
C LEU A 61 -6.30 12.92 3.96
N THR A 62 -6.05 11.71 4.46
CA THR A 62 -7.10 10.74 4.78
C THR A 62 -7.00 10.15 6.19
N ALA A 63 -6.01 10.54 6.97
CA ALA A 63 -5.77 9.98 8.30
C ALA A 63 -6.97 10.14 9.27
N ASP A 64 -7.71 11.25 9.14
CA ASP A 64 -8.82 11.58 10.03
C ASP A 64 -10.17 11.02 9.55
N LEU A 65 -10.23 10.37 8.39
CA LEU A 65 -11.46 9.82 7.80
C LEU A 65 -11.67 8.35 8.22
N SER A 66 -11.86 8.10 9.51
CA SER A 66 -11.70 6.80 10.17
C SER A 66 -12.30 5.59 9.44
N GLN A 67 -13.60 5.57 9.18
CA GLN A 67 -14.26 4.39 8.56
C GLN A 67 -14.25 4.40 7.03
N GLU A 68 -14.26 5.59 6.43
CA GLU A 68 -14.30 5.75 4.97
C GLU A 68 -12.92 6.10 4.39
N ALA A 69 -11.89 6.08 5.20
CA ALA A 69 -10.55 6.51 4.81
C ALA A 69 -10.03 5.75 3.58
N GLY A 70 -10.22 4.44 3.52
CA GLY A 70 -9.76 3.64 2.39
C GLY A 70 -10.43 4.01 1.08
N ILE A 71 -11.74 4.23 1.11
CA ILE A 71 -12.52 4.66 -0.05
C ILE A 71 -12.05 6.05 -0.51
N ALA A 72 -11.90 6.98 0.43
CA ALA A 72 -11.45 8.33 0.14
C ALA A 72 -10.03 8.34 -0.42
N TRP A 73 -9.13 7.53 0.13
CA TRP A 73 -7.77 7.42 -0.37
C TRP A 73 -7.74 6.91 -1.81
N LEU A 74 -8.48 5.84 -2.10
CA LEU A 74 -8.56 5.30 -3.46
C LEU A 74 -9.08 6.33 -4.44
N SER A 75 -10.21 6.98 -4.13
CA SER A 75 -10.87 7.87 -5.07
C SER A 75 -10.23 9.26 -5.17
N ARG A 76 -9.81 9.85 -4.05
CA ARG A 76 -9.32 11.24 -4.03
C ARG A 76 -7.81 11.34 -4.12
N VAL A 77 -7.08 10.37 -3.60
CA VAL A 77 -5.61 10.39 -3.57
C VAL A 77 -5.04 9.57 -4.72
N ALA A 78 -5.40 8.30 -4.81
CA ALA A 78 -4.87 7.41 -5.85
C ALA A 78 -5.57 7.57 -7.21
N GLY A 79 -6.73 8.21 -7.27
CA GLY A 79 -7.46 8.41 -8.51
C GLY A 79 -8.09 7.14 -9.08
N LEU A 80 -8.43 6.18 -8.21
CA LEU A 80 -9.01 4.91 -8.59
C LEU A 80 -10.48 4.84 -8.17
N ASN A 81 -11.28 4.12 -8.95
CA ASN A 81 -12.64 3.79 -8.54
C ASN A 81 -12.58 2.57 -7.61
N PRO A 82 -13.04 2.70 -6.34
CA PRO A 82 -13.00 1.57 -5.40
C PRO A 82 -13.76 0.33 -5.88
N ALA A 83 -14.80 0.51 -6.71
CA ALA A 83 -15.62 -0.59 -7.22
C ALA A 83 -14.93 -1.36 -8.35
N THR A 84 -13.96 -0.78 -9.03
CA THR A 84 -13.30 -1.38 -10.20
C THR A 84 -11.81 -1.62 -10.02
N SER A 85 -11.22 -1.21 -8.90
CA SER A 85 -9.81 -1.46 -8.61
C SER A 85 -9.52 -2.97 -8.69
N LEU A 86 -8.53 -3.34 -9.49
CA LEU A 86 -8.14 -4.74 -9.65
C LEU A 86 -7.55 -5.32 -8.37
N VAL A 87 -6.77 -4.51 -7.65
CA VAL A 87 -6.16 -4.93 -6.38
C VAL A 87 -7.24 -5.21 -5.34
N ILE A 88 -8.19 -4.29 -5.19
CA ILE A 88 -9.30 -4.45 -4.23
C ILE A 88 -10.15 -5.66 -4.58
N ARG A 89 -10.50 -5.85 -5.85
CA ARG A 89 -11.31 -6.98 -6.29
C ARG A 89 -10.62 -8.32 -6.02
N ALA A 90 -9.34 -8.41 -6.32
CA ALA A 90 -8.55 -9.62 -6.05
C ALA A 90 -8.43 -9.87 -4.54
N TRP A 91 -8.17 -8.81 -3.76
CA TRP A 91 -8.03 -8.90 -2.31
C TRP A 91 -9.33 -9.33 -1.62
N ASP A 92 -10.46 -8.80 -2.05
CA ASP A 92 -11.77 -9.14 -1.48
C ASP A 92 -12.17 -10.60 -1.70
N CYS A 93 -11.63 -11.27 -2.71
CA CYS A 93 -11.93 -12.68 -2.97
C CYS A 93 -11.34 -13.63 -1.92
N GLY A 94 -10.16 -13.37 -1.39
CA GLY A 94 -9.52 -14.30 -0.48
C GLY A 94 -8.61 -13.68 0.57
N GLY A 95 -8.24 -12.42 0.41
CA GLY A 95 -7.38 -11.71 1.34
C GLY A 95 -6.06 -12.45 1.58
N GLN A 96 -5.67 -12.54 2.84
CA GLN A 96 -4.43 -13.22 3.24
C GLN A 96 -4.46 -14.73 3.05
N HIS A 97 -5.63 -15.33 2.84
CA HIS A 97 -5.77 -16.76 2.58
C HIS A 97 -5.34 -17.12 1.15
N ASP A 98 -5.33 -16.16 0.22
CA ASP A 98 -4.74 -16.32 -1.09
C ASP A 98 -3.24 -16.10 -0.99
N TRP A 99 -2.51 -17.20 -0.84
CA TRP A 99 -1.05 -17.18 -0.63
C TRP A 99 -0.30 -16.47 -1.76
N GLU A 100 -0.68 -16.74 -3.00
CA GLU A 100 -0.03 -16.12 -4.17
C GLU A 100 -0.24 -14.61 -4.17
N LEU A 101 -1.47 -14.15 -3.94
CA LEU A 101 -1.77 -12.72 -3.87
C LEU A 101 -1.05 -12.06 -2.71
N ARG A 102 -1.10 -12.67 -1.52
CA ARG A 102 -0.42 -12.14 -0.33
C ARG A 102 1.08 -11.96 -0.57
N THR A 103 1.75 -12.98 -1.07
CA THR A 103 3.20 -12.92 -1.33
C THR A 103 3.53 -11.93 -2.44
N THR A 104 2.69 -11.82 -3.46
CA THR A 104 2.86 -10.87 -4.56
C THR A 104 2.79 -9.43 -4.05
N ILE A 105 1.78 -9.09 -3.26
CA ILE A 105 1.62 -7.74 -2.70
C ILE A 105 2.76 -7.42 -1.73
N LEU A 106 3.11 -8.36 -0.86
CA LEU A 106 4.19 -8.20 0.12
C LEU A 106 5.53 -7.91 -0.57
N ALA A 107 5.87 -8.70 -1.57
CA ALA A 107 7.10 -8.51 -2.34
C ALA A 107 7.11 -7.14 -3.04
N ALA A 108 5.99 -6.75 -3.63
CA ALA A 108 5.87 -5.46 -4.31
C ALA A 108 6.07 -4.29 -3.34
N CYS A 109 5.47 -4.35 -2.15
CA CYS A 109 5.63 -3.31 -1.13
C CYS A 109 7.09 -3.22 -0.64
N ARG A 110 7.74 -4.35 -0.40
CA ARG A 110 9.14 -4.39 -0.01
C ARG A 110 10.06 -3.80 -1.08
N ASP A 111 9.84 -4.18 -2.34
CA ASP A 111 10.62 -3.67 -3.47
C ASP A 111 10.46 -2.15 -3.60
N GLU A 112 9.28 -1.63 -3.42
CA GLU A 112 9.03 -0.19 -3.47
C GLU A 112 9.75 0.54 -2.35
N LEU A 113 9.70 0.03 -1.12
CA LEU A 113 10.43 0.62 0.02
C LEU A 113 11.93 0.59 -0.21
N ASP A 114 12.47 -0.51 -0.73
CA ASP A 114 13.89 -0.64 -1.04
C ASP A 114 14.32 0.34 -2.13
N ARG A 115 13.50 0.51 -3.16
CA ARG A 115 13.75 1.48 -4.22
C ARG A 115 13.81 2.90 -3.66
N ARG A 116 12.89 3.27 -2.76
CA ARG A 116 12.85 4.60 -2.13
C ARG A 116 14.09 4.84 -1.28
N ARG A 117 14.56 3.84 -0.54
CA ARG A 117 15.80 3.92 0.26
C ARG A 117 17.01 4.10 -0.64
N GLY A 118 17.08 3.40 -1.75
CA GLY A 118 18.15 3.54 -2.74
C GLY A 118 18.20 4.94 -3.33
N ASP A 119 17.06 5.49 -3.69
CA ASP A 119 16.95 6.86 -4.21
C ASP A 119 17.41 7.90 -3.17
N MET A 120 17.04 7.74 -1.90
CA MET A 120 17.46 8.62 -0.82
C MET A 120 18.98 8.56 -0.61
N ARG A 121 19.55 7.36 -0.60
CA ARG A 121 21.02 7.20 -0.47
C ARG A 121 21.77 7.86 -1.61
N SER A 122 21.29 7.72 -2.83
CA SER A 122 21.87 8.35 -4.01
C SER A 122 21.83 9.88 -3.90
N SER A 123 20.71 10.44 -3.46
CA SER A 123 20.56 11.88 -3.26
C SER A 123 21.48 12.40 -2.16
N GLU A 124 21.59 11.71 -1.03
CA GLU A 124 22.49 12.07 0.08
C GLU A 124 23.96 12.03 -0.36
N GLN A 125 24.35 10.98 -1.08
CA GLN A 125 25.72 10.84 -1.58
C GLN A 125 26.06 11.96 -2.56
N THR A 126 25.17 12.31 -3.47
CA THR A 126 25.38 13.41 -4.41
C THR A 126 25.55 14.74 -3.68
N THR A 127 24.75 15.00 -2.65
CA THR A 127 24.84 16.20 -1.82
C THR A 127 26.18 16.28 -1.10
N VAL A 128 26.64 15.18 -0.52
CA VAL A 128 27.93 15.10 0.17
C VAL A 128 29.08 15.36 -0.81
N GLU A 129 29.07 14.78 -1.99
CA GLU A 129 30.08 14.98 -3.02
C GLU A 129 30.15 16.45 -3.46
N LEU A 130 29.01 17.09 -3.66
CA LEU A 130 28.94 18.51 -4.01
C LEU A 130 29.46 19.40 -2.88
N ALA A 131 29.21 19.05 -1.63
CA ALA A 131 29.67 19.80 -0.46
C ALA A 131 31.17 19.65 -0.25
N ALA A 132 31.79 18.56 -0.70
CA ALA A 132 33.19 18.30 -0.58
C ALA A 132 34.07 19.05 -1.61
N VAL A 133 33.45 19.61 -2.62
CA VAL A 133 34.10 20.39 -3.67
C VAL A 133 34.13 21.87 -3.28
#